data_564bbe9419243f3b427d00a13908fc39
#
_entry.id   564bbe9419243f3b427d00a13908fc39
#
_cell.length_a   1.000
_cell.length_b   1.000
_cell.length_c   1.000
_cell.angle_alpha   90.00
_cell.angle_beta   90.00
_cell.angle_gamma   90.00
#
_symmetry.space_group_name_H-M   'P 1'
#
loop_
_entity.id
_entity.type
_entity.pdbx_description
1 polymer ?
#
loop_
_entity_poly.entity_id
_entity_poly.type
_entity_poly.pdbx_seq_one_letter_code
_entity_poly.pdbx_strand_id
1 'polypeptide(L)'
;MARLRIAQAVVALLTTVAAVGQDGPTMGWSSWNTFGVNISESIIKGQADAMVSKGLKDVGFDHINIDDGYFGGRDKDDGHLLIHATRFPNGLKPVADYIHEKGLKAGIYSDAGRNTCGSMFNGDVTGKGVGFYGHDQQDADFFFKDCGFDFIKVDFCGGSYYHNEDHLVLDEQERYTAIAQAIKNTGRTDVRMNACRWAYPGTWIDNAAFSWRTTGDINSSWESVKGIIAENLYLSAYCSKGHYNDMDMLEVGRSLTSEEDKTHFGMWCIMNSPLLIGCDLRNIKQETLTLLKKKELIALNQDSLYQQAYVAGLVNGCFLLVKDLEELNGTKRAFAVYNPNDVQKTVQVNLADLDLGGLVKMYNAFITRNKKEATGTFEVTVPAHGVCIYVAEAETRLERTRYEAETGYISTYQEIKNNQAEKTGIYEAADFCSCGYKAGWLGCSEANALEWRNVYSKDGGEYNLTIGYICGESRNITVSVNGEKVKTLSCNSGGWQKVGTKTLTIQLQQGQNTIRLSNATNWMPDIDYINVVSTNPSGIDPIHNSQFIIHNEDDAVYDLSGRKVTTPRKGINIINGRKVLK
;
A
#
# COMPACT_ATOMS: atom_id res chain seq x y z
N MET A 1 -11.32 1.79 72.01
CA MET A 1 -10.42 1.00 71.15
C MET A 1 -11.11 0.80 69.81
N ALA A 2 -10.82 1.67 68.86
CA ALA A 2 -11.36 1.61 67.51
C ALA A 2 -10.36 0.89 66.59
N ARG A 3 -10.77 -0.19 65.97
CA ARG A 3 -9.96 -0.96 65.00
C ARG A 3 -10.17 -0.34 63.62
N LEU A 4 -9.11 0.26 63.09
CA LEU A 4 -9.02 0.75 61.71
C LEU A 4 -8.85 -0.43 60.77
N ARG A 5 -9.79 -0.67 59.84
CA ARG A 5 -9.64 -1.63 58.76
C ARG A 5 -9.08 -0.89 57.54
N ILE A 6 -7.85 -1.20 57.19
CA ILE A 6 -7.23 -0.77 55.95
C ILE A 6 -7.75 -1.71 54.84
N ALA A 7 -8.53 -1.18 53.91
CA ALA A 7 -8.91 -1.86 52.68
C ALA A 7 -7.77 -1.68 51.64
N GLN A 8 -7.08 -2.77 51.29
CA GLN A 8 -6.16 -2.78 50.18
C GLN A 8 -6.98 -2.82 48.87
N ALA A 9 -6.94 -1.72 48.10
CA ALA A 9 -7.45 -1.70 46.75
C ALA A 9 -6.39 -2.34 45.82
N VAL A 10 -6.70 -3.51 45.31
CA VAL A 10 -5.93 -4.14 44.21
C VAL A 10 -6.34 -3.42 42.93
N VAL A 11 -5.48 -2.56 42.42
CA VAL A 11 -5.61 -1.98 41.08
C VAL A 11 -5.17 -3.07 40.09
N ALA A 12 -6.13 -3.75 39.48
CA ALA A 12 -5.88 -4.60 38.34
C ALA A 12 -5.56 -3.69 37.13
N LEU A 13 -4.30 -3.67 36.71
CA LEU A 13 -3.91 -3.11 35.43
C LEU A 13 -4.47 -4.03 34.34
N LEU A 14 -5.63 -3.71 33.80
CA LEU A 14 -6.12 -4.29 32.55
C LEU A 14 -5.24 -3.71 31.43
N THR A 15 -4.24 -4.45 31.03
CA THR A 15 -3.60 -4.23 29.73
C THR A 15 -4.65 -4.55 28.67
N THR A 16 -5.29 -3.51 28.13
CA THR A 16 -6.08 -3.63 26.91
C THR A 16 -5.13 -4.05 25.80
N VAL A 17 -5.11 -5.34 25.48
CA VAL A 17 -4.65 -5.80 24.19
C VAL A 17 -5.61 -5.14 23.20
N ALA A 18 -5.12 -4.19 22.42
CA ALA A 18 -5.90 -3.65 21.31
C ALA A 18 -6.36 -4.86 20.48
N ALA A 19 -7.66 -5.06 20.39
CA ALA A 19 -8.21 -6.07 19.49
C ALA A 19 -7.69 -5.69 18.09
N VAL A 20 -6.97 -6.62 17.44
CA VAL A 20 -6.60 -6.49 16.02
C VAL A 20 -7.89 -6.17 15.30
N GLY A 21 -7.97 -5.03 14.64
CA GLY A 21 -9.21 -4.54 14.06
C GLY A 21 -9.72 -5.55 13.02
N GLN A 22 -10.98 -5.91 13.13
CA GLN A 22 -11.65 -6.85 12.19
C GLN A 22 -11.57 -6.36 10.73
N ASP A 23 -11.22 -5.11 10.51
CA ASP A 23 -11.17 -4.42 9.22
C ASP A 23 -9.75 -4.23 8.67
N GLY A 24 -8.69 -4.55 9.41
CA GLY A 24 -7.29 -4.41 8.97
C GLY A 24 -6.88 -5.44 7.93
N PRO A 25 -5.70 -5.26 7.27
CA PRO A 25 -5.15 -6.23 6.31
C PRO A 25 -5.08 -7.63 6.93
N THR A 26 -5.33 -8.66 6.12
CA THR A 26 -5.31 -10.05 6.58
C THR A 26 -3.92 -10.44 7.05
N MET A 27 -3.85 -11.05 8.24
CA MET A 27 -2.61 -11.60 8.82
C MET A 27 -2.76 -13.10 9.00
N GLY A 28 -1.81 -13.88 8.47
CA GLY A 28 -1.91 -15.32 8.56
C GLY A 28 -0.75 -16.07 7.92
N TRP A 29 -1.04 -17.26 7.48
CA TRP A 29 -0.13 -18.14 6.76
C TRP A 29 -0.84 -18.72 5.53
N SER A 30 -0.13 -18.88 4.42
CA SER A 30 -0.63 -19.55 3.21
C SER A 30 0.33 -20.65 2.75
N SER A 31 -0.22 -21.73 2.17
CA SER A 31 0.55 -22.94 1.89
C SER A 31 1.44 -22.86 0.65
N TRP A 32 1.17 -21.93 -0.29
CA TRP A 32 1.72 -21.98 -1.66
C TRP A 32 3.24 -21.93 -1.72
N ASN A 33 3.87 -20.90 -1.15
CA ASN A 33 5.30 -20.63 -1.39
C ASN A 33 6.24 -21.73 -0.86
N THR A 34 5.83 -22.50 0.14
CA THR A 34 6.63 -23.63 0.65
C THR A 34 6.21 -24.96 0.04
N PHE A 35 4.93 -25.18 -0.16
CA PHE A 35 4.42 -26.52 -0.48
C PHE A 35 3.89 -26.67 -1.91
N GLY A 36 3.57 -25.55 -2.62
CA GLY A 36 2.88 -25.60 -3.90
C GLY A 36 1.63 -26.46 -3.78
N VAL A 37 1.41 -27.35 -4.74
CA VAL A 37 0.29 -28.31 -4.75
C VAL A 37 0.52 -29.52 -3.80
N ASN A 38 1.69 -29.65 -3.16
CA ASN A 38 2.04 -30.79 -2.31
C ASN A 38 1.59 -30.56 -0.85
N ILE A 39 0.32 -30.29 -0.66
CA ILE A 39 -0.32 -30.07 0.63
C ILE A 39 -1.08 -31.30 1.11
N SER A 40 -1.40 -31.34 2.40
CA SER A 40 -2.25 -32.37 3.00
C SER A 40 -2.93 -31.87 4.26
N GLU A 41 -4.00 -32.54 4.68
CA GLU A 41 -4.68 -32.29 5.94
C GLU A 41 -3.70 -32.18 7.12
N SER A 42 -2.71 -33.10 7.20
CA SER A 42 -1.72 -33.12 8.28
C SER A 42 -0.76 -31.92 8.23
N ILE A 43 -0.37 -31.44 7.03
CA ILE A 43 0.43 -30.24 6.88
C ILE A 43 -0.34 -29.03 7.38
N ILE A 44 -1.58 -28.84 6.92
CA ILE A 44 -2.41 -27.69 7.30
C ILE A 44 -2.65 -27.65 8.81
N LYS A 45 -3.05 -28.77 9.41
CA LYS A 45 -3.24 -28.88 10.87
C LYS A 45 -1.95 -28.57 11.63
N GLY A 46 -0.80 -29.08 11.15
CA GLY A 46 0.50 -28.78 11.75
C GLY A 46 0.90 -27.30 11.68
N GLN A 47 0.50 -26.57 10.64
CA GLN A 47 0.71 -25.11 10.55
C GLN A 47 -0.20 -24.36 11.54
N ALA A 48 -1.47 -24.78 11.69
CA ALA A 48 -2.39 -24.20 12.66
C ALA A 48 -1.86 -24.40 14.11
N ASP A 49 -1.35 -25.59 14.44
CA ASP A 49 -0.71 -25.86 15.73
C ASP A 49 0.53 -24.99 15.96
N ALA A 50 1.36 -24.83 14.93
CA ALA A 50 2.55 -23.99 15.00
C ALA A 50 2.21 -22.50 15.14
N MET A 51 1.17 -22.01 14.46
CA MET A 51 0.69 -20.64 14.59
C MET A 51 0.38 -20.29 16.05
N VAL A 52 -0.31 -21.19 16.76
CA VAL A 52 -0.64 -21.03 18.18
C VAL A 52 0.58 -21.23 19.06
N SER A 53 1.27 -22.37 18.94
CA SER A 53 2.35 -22.74 19.85
C SER A 53 3.59 -21.85 19.76
N LYS A 54 3.83 -21.19 18.60
CA LYS A 54 4.90 -20.20 18.42
C LYS A 54 4.49 -18.81 18.88
N GLY A 55 3.21 -18.60 19.28
CA GLY A 55 2.67 -17.32 19.74
C GLY A 55 2.54 -16.27 18.63
N LEU A 56 2.37 -16.68 17.37
CA LEU A 56 2.05 -15.80 16.25
C LEU A 56 0.60 -15.33 16.36
N LYS A 57 -0.32 -16.20 16.78
CA LYS A 57 -1.70 -15.83 17.09
C LYS A 57 -1.80 -14.69 18.11
N ASP A 58 -0.94 -14.67 19.13
CA ASP A 58 -0.95 -13.66 20.20
C ASP A 58 -0.60 -12.24 19.72
N VAL A 59 -0.06 -12.13 18.51
CA VAL A 59 0.28 -10.84 17.87
C VAL A 59 -0.56 -10.54 16.63
N GLY A 60 -1.62 -11.35 16.37
CA GLY A 60 -2.64 -11.05 15.39
C GLY A 60 -2.62 -11.90 14.11
N PHE A 61 -1.71 -12.87 13.95
CA PHE A 61 -1.77 -13.81 12.84
C PHE A 61 -2.85 -14.84 13.10
N ASP A 62 -4.01 -14.67 12.47
CA ASP A 62 -5.21 -15.47 12.79
C ASP A 62 -5.73 -16.33 11.63
N HIS A 63 -5.20 -16.21 10.40
CA HIS A 63 -5.64 -16.99 9.25
C HIS A 63 -4.68 -18.13 8.93
N ILE A 64 -5.25 -19.30 8.57
CA ILE A 64 -4.55 -20.44 7.97
C ILE A 64 -5.20 -20.71 6.62
N ASN A 65 -4.49 -20.39 5.54
CA ASN A 65 -5.03 -20.46 4.19
C ASN A 65 -4.49 -21.70 3.46
N ILE A 66 -5.42 -22.51 2.98
CA ILE A 66 -5.16 -23.64 2.08
C ILE A 66 -5.13 -23.08 0.67
N ASP A 67 -3.98 -23.11 0.01
CA ASP A 67 -3.84 -22.75 -1.41
C ASP A 67 -4.16 -23.94 -2.33
N ASP A 68 -3.84 -23.90 -3.63
CA ASP A 68 -4.10 -24.94 -4.60
C ASP A 68 -3.50 -26.31 -4.21
N GLY A 69 -4.08 -27.39 -4.73
CA GLY A 69 -3.63 -28.75 -4.49
C GLY A 69 -4.57 -29.66 -3.70
N TYR A 70 -5.74 -29.18 -3.30
CA TYR A 70 -6.74 -29.98 -2.55
C TYR A 70 -7.83 -30.59 -3.43
N PHE A 71 -7.93 -30.20 -4.68
CA PHE A 71 -8.97 -30.64 -5.61
C PHE A 71 -8.83 -32.12 -6.02
N GLY A 72 -9.96 -32.80 -6.15
CA GLY A 72 -10.08 -34.16 -6.70
C GLY A 72 -10.82 -34.22 -8.04
N GLY A 73 -11.10 -33.05 -8.65
CA GLY A 73 -11.95 -32.91 -9.81
C GLY A 73 -13.36 -32.47 -9.48
N ARG A 74 -14.32 -32.66 -10.42
CA ARG A 74 -15.75 -32.47 -10.20
C ARG A 74 -16.53 -33.74 -10.45
N ASP A 75 -17.61 -33.94 -9.71
CA ASP A 75 -18.59 -34.96 -9.99
C ASP A 75 -19.24 -34.69 -11.35
N LYS A 76 -19.42 -35.74 -12.14
CA LYS A 76 -19.93 -35.64 -13.52
C LYS A 76 -21.45 -35.50 -13.59
N ASP A 77 -22.14 -35.92 -12.54
CA ASP A 77 -23.60 -35.97 -12.53
C ASP A 77 -24.20 -34.66 -12.04
N ASP A 78 -23.59 -34.03 -11.04
CA ASP A 78 -24.13 -32.82 -10.40
C ASP A 78 -23.16 -31.63 -10.33
N GLY A 79 -21.91 -31.80 -10.77
CA GLY A 79 -20.91 -30.74 -10.85
C GLY A 79 -20.26 -30.36 -9.51
N HIS A 80 -20.55 -31.04 -8.40
CA HIS A 80 -19.93 -30.76 -7.10
C HIS A 80 -18.43 -30.98 -7.12
N LEU A 81 -17.71 -30.15 -6.37
CA LEU A 81 -16.26 -30.32 -6.15
C LEU A 81 -15.97 -31.62 -5.42
N LEU A 82 -15.06 -32.42 -5.98
CA LEU A 82 -14.47 -33.57 -5.33
C LEU A 82 -13.18 -33.14 -4.65
N ILE A 83 -12.95 -33.66 -3.44
CA ILE A 83 -11.74 -33.35 -2.66
C ILE A 83 -10.74 -34.48 -2.83
N HIS A 84 -9.45 -34.15 -2.94
CA HIS A 84 -8.37 -35.10 -3.20
C HIS A 84 -8.28 -36.16 -2.09
N ALA A 85 -8.68 -37.39 -2.40
CA ALA A 85 -8.90 -38.46 -1.44
C ALA A 85 -7.66 -38.86 -0.60
N THR A 86 -6.44 -38.64 -1.13
CA THR A 86 -5.20 -38.94 -0.40
C THR A 86 -4.70 -37.76 0.41
N ARG A 87 -4.79 -36.55 -0.14
CA ARG A 87 -4.30 -35.34 0.54
C ARG A 87 -5.24 -34.89 1.65
N PHE A 88 -6.54 -35.02 1.43
CA PHE A 88 -7.62 -34.63 2.37
C PHE A 88 -8.67 -35.73 2.48
N PRO A 89 -8.32 -36.88 3.08
CA PRO A 89 -9.17 -38.08 3.10
C PRO A 89 -10.49 -37.90 3.86
N ASN A 90 -10.56 -36.89 4.74
CA ASN A 90 -11.75 -36.56 5.51
C ASN A 90 -12.53 -35.35 4.94
N GLY A 91 -12.12 -34.82 3.76
CA GLY A 91 -12.69 -33.62 3.17
C GLY A 91 -12.16 -32.33 3.80
N LEU A 92 -12.73 -31.19 3.39
CA LEU A 92 -12.27 -29.86 3.82
C LEU A 92 -12.89 -29.40 5.16
N LYS A 93 -14.16 -29.72 5.38
CA LYS A 93 -14.87 -29.27 6.60
C LYS A 93 -14.15 -29.64 7.90
N PRO A 94 -13.70 -30.89 8.13
CA PRO A 94 -12.96 -31.23 9.35
C PRO A 94 -11.62 -30.49 9.51
N VAL A 95 -11.05 -29.98 8.42
CA VAL A 95 -9.84 -29.17 8.47
C VAL A 95 -10.18 -27.73 8.88
N ALA A 96 -11.24 -27.15 8.31
CA ALA A 96 -11.75 -25.83 8.70
C ALA A 96 -12.19 -25.85 10.19
N ASP A 97 -12.96 -26.86 10.62
CA ASP A 97 -13.37 -27.02 12.01
C ASP A 97 -12.16 -27.08 12.96
N TYR A 98 -11.11 -27.85 12.59
CA TYR A 98 -9.88 -27.94 13.38
C TYR A 98 -9.17 -26.57 13.53
N ILE A 99 -9.11 -25.80 12.45
CA ILE A 99 -8.53 -24.45 12.47
C ILE A 99 -9.35 -23.55 13.40
N HIS A 100 -10.68 -23.61 13.32
CA HIS A 100 -11.59 -22.85 14.18
C HIS A 100 -11.49 -23.25 15.66
N GLU A 101 -11.32 -24.54 15.97
CA GLU A 101 -11.10 -25.03 17.35
C GLU A 101 -9.82 -24.44 17.99
N LYS A 102 -8.82 -24.05 17.17
CA LYS A 102 -7.63 -23.31 17.64
C LYS A 102 -7.92 -21.81 17.84
N GLY A 103 -9.14 -21.34 17.53
CA GLY A 103 -9.55 -19.94 17.52
C GLY A 103 -8.84 -19.15 16.41
N LEU A 104 -8.57 -19.80 15.29
CA LEU A 104 -8.05 -19.24 14.05
C LEU A 104 -9.16 -19.20 13.00
N LYS A 105 -8.93 -18.52 11.89
CA LYS A 105 -9.80 -18.44 10.71
C LYS A 105 -9.26 -19.33 9.61
N ALA A 106 -10.16 -20.01 8.88
CA ALA A 106 -9.81 -20.89 7.79
C ALA A 106 -9.94 -20.19 6.45
N GLY A 107 -8.89 -20.25 5.61
CA GLY A 107 -8.93 -19.76 4.25
C GLY A 107 -8.79 -20.87 3.22
N ILE A 108 -9.31 -20.60 2.02
CA ILE A 108 -9.32 -21.53 0.89
C ILE A 108 -8.83 -20.82 -0.39
N TYR A 109 -8.62 -21.55 -1.45
CA TYR A 109 -8.22 -21.10 -2.77
C TYR A 109 -9.20 -21.54 -3.85
N SER A 110 -9.37 -20.76 -4.91
CA SER A 110 -9.95 -21.20 -6.18
C SER A 110 -9.45 -20.33 -7.33
N ASP A 111 -9.96 -20.57 -8.54
CA ASP A 111 -9.69 -19.79 -9.75
C ASP A 111 -11.01 -19.22 -10.28
N ALA A 112 -11.00 -17.99 -10.76
CA ALA A 112 -12.17 -17.34 -11.34
C ALA A 112 -12.57 -17.91 -12.71
N GLY A 113 -11.61 -18.57 -13.38
CA GLY A 113 -11.83 -19.25 -14.64
C GLY A 113 -12.20 -20.72 -14.46
N ARG A 114 -11.77 -21.53 -15.40
CA ARG A 114 -12.12 -22.96 -15.48
C ARG A 114 -11.12 -23.87 -14.77
N ASN A 115 -9.83 -23.59 -14.90
CA ASN A 115 -8.72 -24.41 -14.42
C ASN A 115 -7.90 -23.64 -13.38
N THR A 116 -7.30 -24.36 -12.41
CA THR A 116 -6.42 -23.74 -11.43
C THR A 116 -5.00 -23.53 -11.94
N CYS A 117 -4.24 -22.63 -11.31
CA CYS A 117 -2.83 -22.41 -11.65
C CYS A 117 -1.98 -23.66 -11.43
N GLY A 118 -2.22 -24.45 -10.37
CA GLY A 118 -1.54 -25.70 -10.09
C GLY A 118 -1.73 -26.74 -11.20
N SER A 119 -2.91 -26.78 -11.82
CA SER A 119 -3.17 -27.67 -12.96
C SER A 119 -2.44 -27.25 -14.22
N MET A 120 -2.23 -25.94 -14.41
CA MET A 120 -1.57 -25.38 -15.59
C MET A 120 -0.04 -25.41 -15.49
N PHE A 121 0.51 -25.09 -14.32
CA PHE A 121 1.95 -24.85 -14.17
C PHE A 121 2.67 -25.88 -13.29
N ASN A 122 1.93 -26.64 -12.45
CA ASN A 122 2.53 -27.57 -11.49
C ASN A 122 2.14 -29.04 -11.74
N GLY A 123 1.47 -29.34 -12.83
CA GLY A 123 1.10 -30.70 -13.23
C GLY A 123 0.01 -31.36 -12.36
N ASP A 124 -0.73 -30.60 -11.56
CA ASP A 124 -1.84 -31.12 -10.77
C ASP A 124 -3.11 -31.27 -11.63
N VAL A 125 -3.19 -32.39 -12.35
CA VAL A 125 -4.28 -32.64 -13.32
C VAL A 125 -5.67 -32.61 -12.70
N THR A 126 -5.80 -32.80 -11.39
CA THR A 126 -7.08 -32.78 -10.67
C THR A 126 -7.63 -31.35 -10.46
N GLY A 127 -6.81 -30.33 -10.71
CA GLY A 127 -7.21 -28.93 -10.73
C GLY A 127 -7.85 -28.45 -12.04
N LYS A 128 -8.04 -29.35 -13.03
CA LYS A 128 -8.74 -29.03 -14.28
C LYS A 128 -10.26 -29.05 -14.10
N GLY A 129 -10.93 -28.02 -14.63
CA GLY A 129 -12.39 -27.89 -14.59
C GLY A 129 -12.98 -27.64 -13.20
N VAL A 130 -12.15 -27.22 -12.21
CA VAL A 130 -12.58 -27.05 -10.82
C VAL A 130 -12.70 -25.59 -10.39
N GLY A 131 -12.34 -24.64 -11.25
CA GLY A 131 -12.53 -23.22 -10.98
C GLY A 131 -14.01 -22.82 -10.95
N PHE A 132 -14.30 -21.61 -10.50
CA PHE A 132 -15.65 -21.10 -10.29
C PHE A 132 -16.51 -21.00 -11.57
N TYR A 133 -15.89 -20.86 -12.74
CA TYR A 133 -16.61 -20.60 -13.97
C TYR A 133 -17.67 -21.67 -14.26
N GLY A 134 -18.94 -21.24 -14.27
CA GLY A 134 -20.11 -22.11 -14.45
C GLY A 134 -20.65 -22.75 -13.17
N HIS A 135 -19.99 -22.56 -12.03
CA HIS A 135 -20.35 -23.16 -10.73
C HIS A 135 -20.33 -22.16 -9.56
N ASP A 136 -20.37 -20.84 -9.84
CA ASP A 136 -20.12 -19.78 -8.86
C ASP A 136 -20.91 -19.97 -7.54
N GLN A 137 -22.23 -20.16 -7.62
CA GLN A 137 -23.06 -20.26 -6.43
C GLN A 137 -22.89 -21.62 -5.72
N GLN A 138 -22.74 -22.71 -6.50
CA GLN A 138 -22.57 -24.05 -5.95
C GLN A 138 -21.28 -24.14 -5.11
N ASP A 139 -20.17 -23.60 -5.64
CA ASP A 139 -18.88 -23.63 -4.98
C ASP A 139 -18.84 -22.66 -3.80
N ALA A 140 -19.44 -21.48 -3.91
CA ALA A 140 -19.56 -20.54 -2.80
C ALA A 140 -20.36 -21.14 -1.64
N ASP A 141 -21.48 -21.84 -1.91
CA ASP A 141 -22.25 -22.53 -0.88
C ASP A 141 -21.43 -23.62 -0.22
N PHE A 142 -20.69 -24.41 -1.00
CA PHE A 142 -19.80 -25.45 -0.47
C PHE A 142 -18.69 -24.88 0.43
N PHE A 143 -17.98 -23.86 -0.01
CA PHE A 143 -16.88 -23.30 0.78
C PHE A 143 -17.36 -22.57 2.04
N PHE A 144 -18.39 -21.74 1.93
CA PHE A 144 -18.72 -20.78 2.98
C PHE A 144 -19.90 -21.19 3.86
N LYS A 145 -20.87 -21.98 3.36
CA LYS A 145 -21.95 -22.55 4.18
C LYS A 145 -21.59 -23.93 4.73
N ASP A 146 -21.15 -24.85 3.86
CA ASP A 146 -20.97 -26.24 4.26
C ASP A 146 -19.64 -26.44 5.00
N CYS A 147 -18.54 -25.86 4.49
CA CYS A 147 -17.21 -25.98 5.11
C CYS A 147 -16.89 -24.87 6.11
N GLY A 148 -17.50 -23.66 5.97
CA GLY A 148 -17.35 -22.56 6.92
C GLY A 148 -16.07 -21.74 6.78
N PHE A 149 -15.44 -21.69 5.60
CA PHE A 149 -14.26 -20.86 5.36
C PHE A 149 -14.53 -19.35 5.52
N ASP A 150 -13.52 -18.60 5.96
CA ASP A 150 -13.58 -17.16 6.29
C ASP A 150 -12.84 -16.29 5.29
N PHE A 151 -11.99 -16.90 4.46
CA PHE A 151 -11.15 -16.21 3.47
C PHE A 151 -11.06 -17.06 2.21
N ILE A 152 -10.93 -16.38 1.06
CA ILE A 152 -10.62 -17.04 -0.21
C ILE A 152 -9.64 -16.22 -1.04
N LYS A 153 -8.59 -16.87 -1.56
CA LYS A 153 -7.77 -16.37 -2.67
C LYS A 153 -8.38 -16.87 -3.98
N VAL A 154 -8.59 -15.98 -4.93
CA VAL A 154 -9.15 -16.31 -6.23
C VAL A 154 -8.17 -15.89 -7.31
N ASP A 155 -7.56 -16.86 -7.98
CA ASP A 155 -6.68 -16.65 -9.14
C ASP A 155 -7.48 -16.47 -10.44
N PHE A 156 -6.79 -16.24 -11.56
CA PHE A 156 -7.39 -16.06 -12.88
C PHE A 156 -6.67 -16.87 -13.98
N CYS A 157 -5.94 -17.92 -13.61
CA CYS A 157 -5.21 -18.74 -14.59
C CYS A 157 -6.14 -19.32 -15.64
N GLY A 158 -7.25 -19.93 -15.21
CA GLY A 158 -8.21 -20.60 -16.09
C GLY A 158 -9.13 -19.67 -16.89
N GLY A 159 -9.00 -18.35 -16.72
CA GLY A 159 -9.75 -17.34 -17.48
C GLY A 159 -9.14 -16.98 -18.84
N SER A 160 -7.90 -17.38 -19.11
CA SER A 160 -7.15 -17.04 -20.33
C SER A 160 -7.29 -18.09 -21.41
N TYR A 161 -7.30 -17.66 -22.68
CA TYR A 161 -7.50 -18.49 -23.87
C TYR A 161 -6.66 -19.79 -23.92
N TYR A 162 -5.38 -19.71 -23.57
CA TYR A 162 -4.49 -20.86 -23.64
C TYR A 162 -4.51 -21.76 -22.38
N HIS A 163 -5.27 -21.36 -21.36
CA HIS A 163 -5.25 -22.02 -20.07
C HIS A 163 -6.56 -22.74 -19.73
N ASN A 164 -7.43 -22.90 -20.71
CA ASN A 164 -8.61 -23.75 -20.60
C ASN A 164 -8.91 -24.45 -21.93
N GLU A 165 -9.53 -25.62 -21.85
CA GLU A 165 -9.80 -26.50 -22.98
C GLU A 165 -10.83 -25.94 -23.97
N ASP A 166 -11.71 -25.04 -23.50
CA ASP A 166 -12.75 -24.39 -24.31
C ASP A 166 -12.27 -23.09 -24.96
N HIS A 167 -10.99 -22.72 -24.79
CA HIS A 167 -10.39 -21.50 -25.32
C HIS A 167 -11.17 -20.22 -24.98
N LEU A 168 -11.71 -20.17 -23.77
CA LEU A 168 -12.46 -19.02 -23.27
C LEU A 168 -11.51 -17.84 -23.00
N VAL A 169 -12.01 -16.64 -23.30
CA VAL A 169 -11.41 -15.37 -22.86
C VAL A 169 -12.43 -14.71 -21.95
N LEU A 170 -12.21 -14.81 -20.65
CA LEU A 170 -13.15 -14.29 -19.66
C LEU A 170 -12.82 -12.84 -19.30
N ASP A 171 -13.84 -12.05 -18.99
CA ASP A 171 -13.64 -10.70 -18.44
C ASP A 171 -13.40 -10.78 -16.93
N GLU A 172 -12.35 -10.15 -16.47
CA GLU A 172 -11.91 -10.21 -15.07
C GLU A 172 -12.91 -9.54 -14.14
N GLN A 173 -13.38 -8.34 -14.49
CA GLN A 173 -14.35 -7.60 -13.68
C GLN A 173 -15.66 -8.37 -13.55
N GLU A 174 -16.16 -8.95 -14.64
CA GLU A 174 -17.35 -9.79 -14.62
C GLU A 174 -17.14 -10.98 -13.68
N ARG A 175 -16.03 -11.70 -13.80
CA ARG A 175 -15.78 -12.92 -13.02
C ARG A 175 -15.65 -12.65 -11.53
N TYR A 176 -14.79 -11.71 -11.12
CA TYR A 176 -14.63 -11.38 -9.70
C TYR A 176 -15.90 -10.81 -9.10
N THR A 177 -16.68 -10.01 -9.86
CA THR A 177 -17.97 -9.49 -9.41
C THR A 177 -19.00 -10.61 -9.22
N ALA A 178 -19.06 -11.59 -10.15
CA ALA A 178 -19.96 -12.75 -10.04
C ALA A 178 -19.62 -13.60 -8.80
N ILE A 179 -18.34 -13.86 -8.54
CA ILE A 179 -17.90 -14.62 -7.36
C ILE A 179 -18.21 -13.87 -6.07
N ALA A 180 -17.95 -12.56 -6.01
CA ALA A 180 -18.31 -11.73 -4.86
C ALA A 180 -19.82 -11.76 -4.59
N GLN A 181 -20.64 -11.73 -5.65
CA GLN A 181 -22.09 -11.86 -5.50
C GLN A 181 -22.51 -13.26 -5.03
N ALA A 182 -21.86 -14.32 -5.52
CA ALA A 182 -22.12 -15.68 -5.06
C ALA A 182 -21.76 -15.86 -3.56
N ILE A 183 -20.63 -15.31 -3.12
CA ILE A 183 -20.24 -15.26 -1.70
C ILE A 183 -21.33 -14.54 -0.88
N LYS A 184 -21.74 -13.36 -1.31
CA LYS A 184 -22.79 -12.59 -0.64
C LYS A 184 -24.12 -13.35 -0.54
N ASN A 185 -24.51 -14.10 -1.57
CA ASN A 185 -25.72 -14.89 -1.61
C ASN A 185 -25.70 -16.05 -0.60
N THR A 186 -24.52 -16.47 -0.11
CA THR A 186 -24.41 -17.46 0.98
C THR A 186 -24.96 -16.93 2.32
N GLY A 187 -25.12 -15.62 2.45
CA GLY A 187 -25.49 -14.94 3.69
C GLY A 187 -24.28 -14.63 4.60
N ARG A 188 -23.06 -15.04 4.22
CA ARG A 188 -21.82 -14.70 4.92
C ARG A 188 -21.34 -13.31 4.47
N THR A 189 -21.25 -12.38 5.40
CA THR A 189 -20.79 -10.99 5.15
C THR A 189 -19.36 -10.74 5.68
N ASP A 190 -18.77 -11.73 6.29
CA ASP A 190 -17.48 -11.71 6.97
C ASP A 190 -16.37 -12.39 6.16
N VAL A 191 -16.69 -12.99 5.02
CA VAL A 191 -15.71 -13.63 4.12
C VAL A 191 -14.86 -12.59 3.43
N ARG A 192 -13.55 -12.72 3.52
CA ARG A 192 -12.58 -11.88 2.83
C ARG A 192 -12.16 -12.51 1.51
N MET A 193 -12.46 -11.88 0.39
CA MET A 193 -11.94 -12.29 -0.91
C MET A 193 -10.65 -11.53 -1.24
N ASN A 194 -9.61 -12.26 -1.63
CA ASN A 194 -8.40 -11.75 -2.23
C ASN A 194 -8.41 -12.07 -3.73
N ALA A 195 -8.38 -11.04 -4.57
CA ALA A 195 -8.33 -11.19 -6.02
C ALA A 195 -6.87 -11.24 -6.49
N CYS A 196 -6.48 -12.33 -7.14
CA CYS A 196 -5.11 -12.54 -7.59
C CYS A 196 -5.03 -12.50 -9.12
N ARG A 197 -4.68 -11.34 -9.66
CA ARG A 197 -4.58 -11.12 -11.11
C ARG A 197 -3.19 -10.65 -11.56
N TRP A 198 -2.21 -10.64 -10.64
CA TRP A 198 -0.79 -10.34 -10.91
C TRP A 198 -0.51 -8.93 -11.43
N ALA A 199 -1.45 -8.02 -11.31
CA ALA A 199 -1.34 -6.59 -11.59
C ALA A 199 -2.49 -5.86 -10.90
N TYR A 200 -2.40 -4.54 -10.70
CA TYR A 200 -3.52 -3.76 -10.17
C TYR A 200 -4.73 -3.84 -11.12
N PRO A 201 -5.87 -4.40 -10.69
CA PRO A 201 -6.94 -4.78 -11.64
C PRO A 201 -7.79 -3.58 -12.10
N GLY A 202 -7.78 -2.49 -11.35
CA GLY A 202 -8.61 -1.31 -11.58
C GLY A 202 -9.49 -0.97 -10.38
N THR A 203 -10.02 0.26 -10.34
CA THR A 203 -10.82 0.77 -9.21
C THR A 203 -12.16 0.06 -8.99
N TRP A 204 -12.62 -0.72 -9.96
CA TRP A 204 -13.82 -1.55 -9.83
C TRP A 204 -13.67 -2.65 -8.75
N ILE A 205 -12.43 -3.03 -8.43
CA ILE A 205 -12.15 -4.14 -7.49
C ILE A 205 -12.60 -3.83 -6.06
N ASP A 206 -12.71 -2.56 -5.68
CA ASP A 206 -13.24 -2.12 -4.38
C ASP A 206 -14.66 -2.66 -4.09
N ASN A 207 -15.44 -2.96 -5.14
CA ASN A 207 -16.78 -3.50 -5.00
C ASN A 207 -16.83 -5.03 -4.95
N ALA A 208 -15.70 -5.69 -5.19
CA ALA A 208 -15.64 -7.15 -5.29
C ALA A 208 -14.74 -7.80 -4.24
N ALA A 209 -13.59 -7.19 -3.89
CA ALA A 209 -12.58 -7.84 -3.07
C ALA A 209 -12.16 -7.01 -1.85
N PHE A 210 -11.73 -7.72 -0.79
CA PHE A 210 -11.15 -7.14 0.41
C PHE A 210 -9.67 -6.77 0.22
N SER A 211 -8.96 -7.50 -0.63
CA SER A 211 -7.59 -7.23 -1.05
C SER A 211 -7.35 -7.76 -2.45
N TRP A 212 -6.33 -7.24 -3.11
CA TRP A 212 -5.97 -7.65 -4.48
C TRP A 212 -4.48 -7.58 -4.73
N ARG A 213 -3.96 -8.57 -5.44
CA ARG A 213 -2.59 -8.62 -5.88
C ARG A 213 -2.30 -7.48 -6.86
N THR A 214 -1.18 -6.84 -6.68
CA THR A 214 -0.75 -5.68 -7.48
C THR A 214 0.37 -6.01 -8.45
N THR A 215 1.03 -7.16 -8.28
CA THR A 215 2.22 -7.57 -9.05
C THR A 215 2.19 -9.05 -9.38
N GLY A 216 3.09 -9.49 -10.24
CA GLY A 216 3.46 -10.91 -10.42
C GLY A 216 3.87 -11.58 -9.11
N ASP A 217 4.03 -12.90 -9.14
CA ASP A 217 4.32 -13.68 -7.94
C ASP A 217 5.70 -13.39 -7.36
N ILE A 218 5.74 -13.29 -6.03
CA ILE A 218 6.97 -13.11 -5.27
C ILE A 218 7.79 -14.40 -5.26
N ASN A 219 9.11 -14.23 -5.27
CA ASN A 219 10.03 -15.29 -4.89
C ASN A 219 11.04 -14.80 -3.84
N SER A 220 11.74 -15.73 -3.20
CA SER A 220 12.66 -15.43 -2.11
C SER A 220 14.00 -14.89 -2.61
N SER A 221 13.95 -13.77 -3.37
CA SER A 221 15.12 -13.00 -3.81
C SER A 221 14.90 -11.52 -3.59
N TRP A 222 16.01 -10.79 -3.37
CA TRP A 222 15.94 -9.34 -3.19
C TRP A 222 15.34 -8.61 -4.39
N GLU A 223 15.70 -9.01 -5.61
CA GLU A 223 15.18 -8.37 -6.83
C GLU A 223 13.66 -8.51 -6.94
N SER A 224 13.09 -9.65 -6.52
CA SER A 224 11.63 -9.82 -6.46
C SER A 224 10.99 -8.89 -5.42
N VAL A 225 11.50 -8.87 -4.19
CA VAL A 225 11.01 -8.00 -3.12
C VAL A 225 11.12 -6.52 -3.51
N LYS A 226 12.27 -6.10 -4.02
CA LYS A 226 12.54 -4.73 -4.48
C LYS A 226 11.61 -4.32 -5.63
N GLY A 227 11.39 -5.20 -6.61
CA GLY A 227 10.48 -4.97 -7.74
C GLY A 227 9.05 -4.75 -7.26
N ILE A 228 8.56 -5.61 -6.36
CA ILE A 228 7.21 -5.49 -5.79
C ILE A 228 7.04 -4.20 -4.99
N ILE A 229 8.04 -3.82 -4.18
CA ILE A 229 8.01 -2.54 -3.46
C ILE A 229 7.90 -1.39 -4.47
N ALA A 230 8.73 -1.39 -5.52
CA ALA A 230 8.75 -0.31 -6.51
C ALA A 230 7.39 -0.11 -7.20
N GLU A 231 6.70 -1.19 -7.59
CA GLU A 231 5.37 -1.11 -8.21
C GLU A 231 4.29 -0.62 -7.24
N ASN A 232 4.46 -0.82 -5.93
CA ASN A 232 3.48 -0.43 -4.92
C ASN A 232 3.70 0.97 -4.32
N LEU A 233 4.86 1.62 -4.55
CA LEU A 233 5.19 2.93 -3.96
C LEU A 233 4.12 3.99 -4.22
N TYR A 234 3.43 3.91 -5.35
CA TYR A 234 2.48 4.94 -5.80
C TYR A 234 1.01 4.47 -5.79
N LEU A 235 0.70 3.35 -5.13
CA LEU A 235 -0.66 2.84 -5.02
C LEU A 235 -1.38 3.24 -3.71
N SER A 236 -0.82 4.18 -2.94
CA SER A 236 -1.40 4.60 -1.65
C SER A 236 -2.81 5.18 -1.76
N ALA A 237 -3.14 5.83 -2.89
CA ALA A 237 -4.47 6.38 -3.13
C ALA A 237 -5.58 5.32 -3.30
N TYR A 238 -5.21 4.06 -3.50
CA TYR A 238 -6.10 2.92 -3.73
C TYR A 238 -6.21 1.98 -2.53
N CYS A 239 -5.67 2.38 -1.37
CA CYS A 239 -5.76 1.64 -0.12
C CYS A 239 -6.68 2.38 0.86
N SER A 240 -7.64 1.66 1.42
CA SER A 240 -8.57 2.18 2.41
C SER A 240 -9.12 1.06 3.31
N LYS A 241 -9.98 1.40 4.26
CA LYS A 241 -10.62 0.44 5.16
C LYS A 241 -11.31 -0.70 4.38
N GLY A 242 -10.86 -1.94 4.60
CA GLY A 242 -11.39 -3.13 3.94
C GLY A 242 -10.99 -3.28 2.46
N HIS A 243 -10.01 -2.49 1.99
CA HIS A 243 -9.53 -2.47 0.61
C HIS A 243 -8.01 -2.30 0.59
N TYR A 244 -7.26 -3.38 0.35
CA TYR A 244 -5.81 -3.41 0.52
C TYR A 244 -5.07 -3.88 -0.73
N ASN A 245 -4.03 -3.13 -1.10
CA ASN A 245 -3.04 -3.56 -2.06
C ASN A 245 -2.25 -4.73 -1.46
N ASP A 246 -2.30 -5.88 -2.12
CA ASP A 246 -1.60 -7.09 -1.69
C ASP A 246 -0.28 -7.21 -2.45
N MET A 247 0.80 -7.01 -1.72
CA MET A 247 2.19 -7.12 -2.22
C MET A 247 2.70 -8.56 -2.24
N ASP A 248 1.78 -9.54 -2.15
CA ASP A 248 2.04 -10.98 -2.06
C ASP A 248 2.54 -11.46 -0.68
N MET A 249 2.77 -12.75 -0.56
CA MET A 249 3.15 -13.46 0.65
C MET A 249 4.51 -13.01 1.18
N LEU A 250 4.73 -13.24 2.48
CA LEU A 250 6.02 -12.96 3.12
C LEU A 250 7.02 -14.10 2.87
N GLU A 251 8.13 -13.78 2.20
CA GLU A 251 9.28 -14.66 1.98
C GLU A 251 10.29 -14.64 3.15
N VAL A 252 9.94 -13.97 4.24
CA VAL A 252 10.77 -13.80 5.43
C VAL A 252 11.19 -15.13 6.03
N GLY A 253 12.49 -15.28 6.29
CA GLY A 253 13.07 -16.50 6.88
C GLY A 253 13.34 -17.63 5.88
N ARG A 254 13.26 -17.36 4.58
CA ARG A 254 13.58 -18.32 3.51
C ARG A 254 15.02 -18.11 2.98
N SER A 255 15.21 -17.40 1.87
CA SER A 255 16.54 -17.22 1.25
C SER A 255 17.09 -15.81 1.32
N LEU A 256 16.32 -14.84 1.83
CA LEU A 256 16.75 -13.46 1.99
C LEU A 256 17.80 -13.33 3.10
N THR A 257 18.63 -12.30 3.02
CA THR A 257 19.50 -11.91 4.13
C THR A 257 18.67 -11.34 5.29
N SER A 258 19.25 -11.31 6.49
CA SER A 258 18.57 -10.75 7.67
C SER A 258 18.15 -9.28 7.49
N GLU A 259 18.90 -8.48 6.71
CA GLU A 259 18.52 -7.09 6.44
C GLU A 259 17.39 -7.00 5.42
N GLU A 260 17.42 -7.83 4.37
CA GLU A 260 16.34 -7.93 3.39
C GLU A 260 15.05 -8.46 4.01
N ASP A 261 15.13 -9.45 4.92
CA ASP A 261 13.97 -9.93 5.71
C ASP A 261 13.32 -8.78 6.51
N LYS A 262 14.14 -7.93 7.16
CA LYS A 262 13.63 -6.75 7.88
C LYS A 262 12.97 -5.75 6.94
N THR A 263 13.59 -5.49 5.80
CA THR A 263 13.06 -4.57 4.81
C THR A 263 11.76 -5.10 4.22
N HIS A 264 11.71 -6.35 3.84
CA HIS A 264 10.52 -7.02 3.36
C HIS A 264 9.36 -6.89 4.36
N PHE A 265 9.54 -7.36 5.59
CA PHE A 265 8.50 -7.28 6.61
C PHE A 265 8.11 -5.84 6.96
N GLY A 266 9.09 -4.96 7.13
CA GLY A 266 8.87 -3.55 7.46
C GLY A 266 8.09 -2.79 6.39
N MET A 267 8.44 -3.00 5.12
CA MET A 267 7.74 -2.37 3.99
C MET A 267 6.30 -2.88 3.86
N TRP A 268 6.05 -4.21 3.96
CA TRP A 268 4.69 -4.74 4.00
C TRP A 268 3.87 -4.15 5.14
N CYS A 269 4.49 -3.94 6.31
CA CYS A 269 3.80 -3.33 7.45
C CYS A 269 3.43 -1.86 7.20
N ILE A 270 4.36 -1.02 6.75
CA ILE A 270 4.08 0.42 6.58
C ILE A 270 3.20 0.71 5.35
N MET A 271 3.22 -0.18 4.37
CA MET A 271 2.41 -0.09 3.15
C MET A 271 1.05 -0.80 3.29
N ASN A 272 0.67 -1.25 4.46
CA ASN A 272 -0.64 -1.89 4.74
C ASN A 272 -0.98 -3.09 3.83
N SER A 273 0.03 -3.84 3.40
CA SER A 273 -0.20 -5.10 2.69
C SER A 273 -0.68 -6.21 3.62
N PRO A 274 -1.47 -7.17 3.16
CA PRO A 274 -1.68 -8.42 3.88
C PRO A 274 -0.36 -9.06 4.33
N LEU A 275 -0.34 -9.62 5.53
CA LEU A 275 0.84 -10.27 6.12
C LEU A 275 0.63 -11.79 6.13
N LEU A 276 0.79 -12.44 4.97
CA LEU A 276 0.62 -13.88 4.81
C LEU A 276 1.98 -14.59 4.78
N ILE A 277 2.34 -15.29 5.85
CA ILE A 277 3.63 -15.97 6.01
C ILE A 277 3.73 -17.13 5.03
N GLY A 278 4.84 -17.23 4.28
CA GLY A 278 5.08 -18.26 3.27
C GLY A 278 6.02 -19.39 3.73
N CYS A 279 6.74 -19.26 4.84
CA CYS A 279 7.64 -20.31 5.34
C CYS A 279 6.90 -21.38 6.16
N ASP A 280 7.53 -22.56 6.35
CA ASP A 280 7.01 -23.61 7.21
C ASP A 280 7.14 -23.25 8.70
N LEU A 281 6.02 -22.91 9.34
CA LEU A 281 5.97 -22.48 10.75
C LEU A 281 6.46 -23.54 11.74
N ARG A 282 6.35 -24.82 11.40
CA ARG A 282 6.80 -25.93 12.27
C ARG A 282 8.30 -25.88 12.51
N ASN A 283 9.04 -25.38 11.50
CA ASN A 283 10.51 -25.32 11.47
C ASN A 283 11.06 -23.88 11.45
N ILE A 284 10.23 -22.89 11.79
CA ILE A 284 10.60 -21.47 11.74
C ILE A 284 11.79 -21.16 12.66
N LYS A 285 12.78 -20.42 12.17
CA LYS A 285 13.93 -19.99 12.96
C LYS A 285 13.52 -18.95 14.00
N GLN A 286 14.23 -18.94 15.15
CA GLN A 286 13.91 -18.01 16.25
C GLN A 286 14.07 -16.54 15.86
N GLU A 287 15.04 -16.19 15.04
CA GLU A 287 15.25 -14.85 14.52
C GLU A 287 14.09 -14.36 13.64
N THR A 288 13.62 -15.21 12.71
CA THR A 288 12.44 -14.97 11.88
C THR A 288 11.19 -14.77 12.73
N LEU A 289 10.97 -15.66 13.70
CA LEU A 289 9.85 -15.57 14.62
C LEU A 289 9.88 -14.26 15.44
N THR A 290 11.08 -13.83 15.86
CA THR A 290 11.26 -12.57 16.60
C THR A 290 10.92 -11.36 15.74
N LEU A 291 11.29 -11.38 14.46
CA LEU A 291 10.96 -10.33 13.50
C LEU A 291 9.45 -10.26 13.25
N LEU A 292 8.83 -11.39 12.89
CA LEU A 292 7.38 -11.48 12.62
C LEU A 292 6.51 -11.09 13.82
N LYS A 293 7.04 -11.18 15.04
CA LYS A 293 6.33 -10.79 16.29
C LYS A 293 6.61 -9.35 16.74
N LYS A 294 7.21 -8.52 15.91
CA LYS A 294 7.43 -7.08 16.21
C LYS A 294 6.10 -6.32 16.25
N LYS A 295 5.57 -6.11 17.46
CA LYS A 295 4.27 -5.45 17.69
C LYS A 295 4.22 -4.04 17.12
N GLU A 296 5.31 -3.32 17.15
CA GLU A 296 5.39 -1.94 16.66
C GLU A 296 5.23 -1.88 15.12
N LEU A 297 5.77 -2.85 14.39
CA LEU A 297 5.57 -2.96 12.94
C LEU A 297 4.14 -3.43 12.62
N ILE A 298 3.64 -4.44 13.35
CA ILE A 298 2.27 -4.92 13.19
C ILE A 298 1.27 -3.79 13.46
N ALA A 299 1.52 -2.94 14.48
CA ALA A 299 0.67 -1.79 14.78
C ALA A 299 0.61 -0.78 13.64
N LEU A 300 1.67 -0.63 12.84
CA LEU A 300 1.64 0.20 11.63
C LEU A 300 0.73 -0.39 10.54
N ASN A 301 0.76 -1.71 10.38
CA ASN A 301 -0.06 -2.44 9.43
C ASN A 301 -1.55 -2.43 9.81
N GLN A 302 -1.84 -2.51 11.10
CA GLN A 302 -3.18 -2.61 11.67
C GLN A 302 -3.71 -1.28 12.22
N ASP A 303 -3.07 -0.14 11.88
CA ASP A 303 -3.51 1.18 12.32
C ASP A 303 -4.94 1.49 11.84
N SER A 304 -5.72 2.14 12.71
CA SER A 304 -7.17 2.38 12.52
C SER A 304 -7.52 3.29 11.34
N LEU A 305 -6.56 4.01 10.76
CA LEU A 305 -6.75 4.80 9.55
C LEU A 305 -6.69 3.96 8.27
N TYR A 306 -6.16 2.74 8.35
CA TYR A 306 -6.06 1.80 7.22
C TYR A 306 -5.37 2.37 5.98
N GLN A 307 -4.42 3.28 6.18
CA GLN A 307 -3.73 3.99 5.10
C GLN A 307 -2.40 3.32 4.75
N GLN A 308 -2.16 3.14 3.47
CA GLN A 308 -0.82 2.85 2.96
C GLN A 308 0.04 4.12 3.05
N ALA A 309 1.32 3.98 3.44
CA ALA A 309 2.25 5.10 3.37
C ALA A 309 2.46 5.58 1.93
N TYR A 310 2.49 6.89 1.73
CA TYR A 310 2.76 7.51 0.44
C TYR A 310 4.22 7.99 0.35
N VAL A 311 4.74 8.12 -0.85
CA VAL A 311 6.07 8.69 -1.10
C VAL A 311 6.01 10.20 -0.90
N ALA A 312 6.75 10.69 0.11
CA ALA A 312 6.90 12.12 0.41
C ALA A 312 8.11 12.75 -0.31
N GLY A 313 9.05 11.94 -0.78
CA GLY A 313 10.22 12.41 -1.50
C GLY A 313 11.26 11.35 -1.80
N LEU A 314 12.25 11.72 -2.60
CA LEU A 314 13.42 10.91 -2.95
C LEU A 314 14.68 11.70 -2.56
N VAL A 315 15.45 11.20 -1.60
CA VAL A 315 16.64 11.89 -1.08
C VAL A 315 17.86 10.95 -1.14
N ASN A 316 18.90 11.34 -1.85
CA ASN A 316 20.14 10.56 -2.03
C ASN A 316 19.88 9.13 -2.54
N GLY A 317 18.85 8.94 -3.40
CA GLY A 317 18.43 7.64 -3.93
C GLY A 317 17.68 6.75 -2.93
N CYS A 318 17.24 7.30 -1.78
CA CYS A 318 16.38 6.64 -0.81
C CYS A 318 14.98 7.25 -0.85
N PHE A 319 13.95 6.41 -0.84
CA PHE A 319 12.57 6.86 -0.76
C PHE A 319 12.20 7.23 0.67
N LEU A 320 11.53 8.36 0.81
CA LEU A 320 10.94 8.82 2.06
C LEU A 320 9.43 8.55 1.98
N LEU A 321 8.94 7.61 2.80
CA LEU A 321 7.53 7.27 2.87
C LEU A 321 6.94 7.76 4.19
N VAL A 322 5.67 8.17 4.18
CA VAL A 322 5.01 8.67 5.39
C VAL A 322 3.52 8.34 5.40
N LYS A 323 2.96 8.13 6.59
CA LYS A 323 1.51 7.98 6.82
C LYS A 323 1.11 8.56 8.17
N ASP A 324 -0.15 8.98 8.27
CA ASP A 324 -0.75 9.34 9.55
C ASP A 324 -1.01 8.09 10.41
N LEU A 325 -1.05 8.25 11.72
CA LEU A 325 -1.39 7.20 12.68
C LEU A 325 -2.48 7.71 13.62
N GLU A 326 -3.43 6.83 13.94
CA GLU A 326 -4.51 7.05 14.92
C GLU A 326 -5.51 8.15 14.51
N GLU A 327 -5.02 9.31 14.05
CA GLU A 327 -5.83 10.46 13.64
C GLU A 327 -5.34 11.04 12.32
N LEU A 328 -6.25 11.23 11.36
CA LEU A 328 -5.95 11.83 10.07
C LEU A 328 -5.54 13.30 10.24
N ASN A 329 -4.40 13.67 9.65
CA ASN A 329 -3.76 14.98 9.80
C ASN A 329 -3.37 15.33 11.27
N GLY A 330 -3.24 14.31 12.13
CA GLY A 330 -2.74 14.43 13.48
C GLY A 330 -1.22 14.65 13.56
N THR A 331 -0.71 14.91 14.76
CA THR A 331 0.72 15.11 15.01
C THR A 331 1.53 13.83 15.08
N LYS A 332 0.85 12.67 15.17
CA LYS A 332 1.49 11.34 15.24
C LYS A 332 1.55 10.70 13.86
N ARG A 333 2.75 10.37 13.40
CA ARG A 333 2.99 9.79 12.07
C ARG A 333 4.00 8.64 12.13
N ALA A 334 3.91 7.75 11.14
CA ALA A 334 5.01 6.85 10.82
C ALA A 334 5.69 7.30 9.54
N PHE A 335 7.02 7.15 9.49
CA PHE A 335 7.78 7.36 8.27
C PHE A 335 8.86 6.30 8.10
N ALA A 336 9.19 6.01 6.84
CA ALA A 336 10.27 5.11 6.46
C ALA A 336 11.27 5.82 5.57
N VAL A 337 12.56 5.51 5.77
CA VAL A 337 13.62 5.80 4.82
C VAL A 337 14.04 4.47 4.21
N TYR A 338 13.68 4.23 2.95
CA TYR A 338 13.93 2.99 2.24
C TYR A 338 15.06 3.16 1.24
N ASN A 339 16.08 2.32 1.37
CA ASN A 339 17.28 2.29 0.50
C ASN A 339 17.25 1.04 -0.40
N PRO A 340 16.82 1.16 -1.67
CA PRO A 340 16.86 0.03 -2.62
C PRO A 340 18.25 -0.27 -3.19
N ASN A 341 19.26 0.55 -2.87
CA ASN A 341 20.60 0.47 -3.48
C ASN A 341 21.50 -0.58 -2.79
N ASP A 342 22.48 -1.07 -3.52
CA ASP A 342 23.47 -2.08 -3.06
C ASP A 342 24.52 -1.52 -2.10
N VAL A 343 24.43 -0.24 -1.75
CA VAL A 343 25.35 0.44 -0.84
C VAL A 343 24.59 1.17 0.26
N GLN A 344 25.18 1.20 1.45
CA GLN A 344 24.65 2.00 2.55
C GLN A 344 24.56 3.48 2.17
N LYS A 345 23.51 4.14 2.61
CA LYS A 345 23.26 5.56 2.38
C LYS A 345 23.06 6.31 3.69
N THR A 346 23.52 7.55 3.74
CA THR A 346 23.17 8.49 4.80
C THR A 346 22.29 9.58 4.22
N VAL A 347 21.15 9.81 4.85
CA VAL A 347 20.08 10.69 4.39
C VAL A 347 19.80 11.74 5.46
N GLN A 348 19.78 13.01 5.07
CA GLN A 348 19.27 14.10 5.89
C GLN A 348 17.76 14.23 5.62
N VAL A 349 16.94 13.80 6.57
CA VAL A 349 15.49 13.93 6.51
C VAL A 349 15.12 15.30 7.05
N ASN A 350 14.48 16.13 6.24
CA ASN A 350 13.84 17.35 6.70
C ASN A 350 12.46 16.96 7.28
N LEU A 351 12.25 17.20 8.57
CA LEU A 351 11.00 16.82 9.27
C LEU A 351 9.78 17.55 8.70
N ALA A 352 9.99 18.70 8.10
CA ALA A 352 8.94 19.44 7.45
C ALA A 352 8.46 18.79 6.15
N ASP A 353 9.29 18.02 5.44
CA ASP A 353 8.87 17.20 4.28
C ASP A 353 7.99 16.02 4.72
N LEU A 354 7.97 15.72 6.02
CA LEU A 354 7.06 14.77 6.66
C LEU A 354 5.86 15.48 7.30
N ASP A 355 5.65 16.76 7.05
CA ASP A 355 4.63 17.64 7.65
C ASP A 355 4.72 17.70 9.19
N LEU A 356 5.91 17.56 9.78
CA LEU A 356 6.18 17.60 11.21
C LEU A 356 6.92 18.88 11.60
N GLY A 357 6.38 19.63 12.56
CA GLY A 357 6.92 20.90 13.04
C GLY A 357 7.20 20.92 14.53
N GLY A 358 8.08 21.85 14.95
CA GLY A 358 8.51 21.97 16.33
C GLY A 358 9.46 20.86 16.77
N LEU A 359 9.44 20.48 18.05
CA LEU A 359 10.17 19.35 18.58
C LEU A 359 9.45 18.04 18.17
N VAL A 360 10.16 17.14 17.51
CA VAL A 360 9.65 15.82 17.10
C VAL A 360 10.31 14.75 17.97
N LYS A 361 9.50 13.98 18.68
CA LYS A 361 9.93 12.80 19.45
C LYS A 361 9.67 11.56 18.62
N MET A 362 10.67 10.68 18.47
CA MET A 362 10.54 9.52 17.63
C MET A 362 11.29 8.29 18.17
N TYR A 363 10.88 7.11 17.72
CA TYR A 363 11.63 5.88 17.98
C TYR A 363 11.64 5.01 16.71
N ASN A 364 12.69 4.21 16.54
CA ASN A 364 12.79 3.24 15.47
C ASN A 364 11.92 2.02 15.80
N ALA A 365 11.01 1.64 14.90
CA ALA A 365 10.05 0.54 15.11
C ALA A 365 10.71 -0.85 15.22
N PHE A 366 11.94 -1.03 14.69
CA PHE A 366 12.72 -2.25 14.90
C PHE A 366 13.46 -2.28 16.25
N ILE A 367 13.77 -1.08 16.85
CA ILE A 367 14.59 -0.95 18.05
C ILE A 367 13.99 0.11 18.98
N THR A 368 12.91 -0.22 19.65
CA THR A 368 12.09 0.73 20.46
C THR A 368 12.81 1.43 21.62
N ARG A 369 13.97 0.92 22.05
CA ARG A 369 14.76 1.53 23.14
C ARG A 369 15.42 2.85 22.72
N ASN A 370 15.62 3.07 21.43
CA ASN A 370 16.30 4.27 20.92
C ASN A 370 15.27 5.38 20.63
N LYS A 371 14.83 6.04 21.70
CA LYS A 371 14.07 7.29 21.56
C LYS A 371 15.02 8.40 21.13
N LYS A 372 14.60 9.19 20.15
CA LYS A 372 15.32 10.34 19.62
C LYS A 372 14.41 11.57 19.64
N GLU A 373 15.01 12.74 19.72
CA GLU A 373 14.33 14.02 19.57
C GLU A 373 15.08 14.84 18.53
N ALA A 374 14.36 15.56 17.68
CA ALA A 374 14.94 16.42 16.66
C ALA A 374 14.03 17.61 16.35
N THR A 375 14.65 18.69 15.86
CA THR A 375 13.96 19.84 15.27
C THR A 375 14.56 20.14 13.91
N GLY A 376 13.73 20.43 12.90
CA GLY A 376 14.16 20.76 11.54
C GLY A 376 14.66 19.55 10.76
N THR A 377 15.89 19.09 10.99
CA THR A 377 16.49 17.97 10.23
C THR A 377 16.94 16.82 11.15
N PHE A 378 16.97 15.63 10.58
CA PHE A 378 17.34 14.40 11.26
C PHE A 378 18.14 13.51 10.33
N GLU A 379 19.31 13.03 10.78
CA GLU A 379 20.17 12.16 9.99
C GLU A 379 19.83 10.69 10.21
N VAL A 380 19.70 9.94 9.11
CA VAL A 380 19.44 8.51 9.09
C VAL A 380 20.48 7.80 8.22
N THR A 381 21.18 6.81 8.77
CA THR A 381 22.01 5.89 8.00
C THR A 381 21.21 4.61 7.76
N VAL A 382 21.02 4.26 6.48
CA VAL A 382 20.23 3.11 6.04
C VAL A 382 21.16 2.12 5.34
N PRO A 383 21.23 0.86 5.78
CA PRO A 383 22.01 -0.18 5.12
C PRO A 383 21.69 -0.34 3.63
N ALA A 384 22.55 -1.02 2.88
CA ALA A 384 22.18 -1.54 1.56
C ALA A 384 20.96 -2.44 1.70
N HIS A 385 20.00 -2.36 0.75
CA HIS A 385 18.72 -3.09 0.76
C HIS A 385 17.90 -2.89 2.03
N GLY A 386 18.15 -1.80 2.77
CA GLY A 386 17.66 -1.58 4.13
C GLY A 386 16.48 -0.63 4.20
N VAL A 387 15.79 -0.65 5.34
CA VAL A 387 14.77 0.33 5.71
C VAL A 387 14.91 0.73 7.17
N CYS A 388 14.78 2.02 7.45
CA CYS A 388 14.60 2.55 8.79
C CYS A 388 13.19 3.08 8.94
N ILE A 389 12.40 2.52 9.85
CA ILE A 389 11.01 2.92 10.10
C ILE A 389 10.92 3.58 11.47
N TYR A 390 10.31 4.75 11.51
CA TYR A 390 10.13 5.54 12.73
C TYR A 390 8.66 5.82 12.99
N VAL A 391 8.28 5.77 14.27
CA VAL A 391 7.05 6.38 14.77
C VAL A 391 7.44 7.70 15.41
N ALA A 392 6.82 8.78 14.98
CA ALA A 392 7.14 10.14 15.36
C ALA A 392 5.89 10.87 15.85
N GLU A 393 6.07 11.72 16.85
CA GLU A 393 5.07 12.65 17.38
C GLU A 393 5.67 14.05 17.46
N ALA A 394 5.04 15.00 16.78
CA ALA A 394 5.49 16.38 16.69
C ALA A 394 4.69 17.31 17.60
N GLU A 395 5.27 18.46 17.97
CA GLU A 395 4.53 19.53 18.65
C GLU A 395 3.46 20.14 17.73
N THR A 396 3.70 20.16 16.42
CA THR A 396 2.79 20.76 15.44
C THR A 396 2.67 19.90 14.19
N ARG A 397 1.46 19.75 13.67
CA ARG A 397 1.20 19.26 12.32
C ARG A 397 1.32 20.44 11.35
N LEU A 398 2.21 20.32 10.36
CA LEU A 398 2.33 21.30 9.28
C LEU A 398 1.37 20.93 8.13
N GLU A 399 0.96 21.93 7.36
CA GLU A 399 0.26 21.68 6.10
C GLU A 399 1.22 21.11 5.08
N ARG A 400 0.79 20.06 4.38
CA ARG A 400 1.55 19.51 3.25
C ARG A 400 1.48 20.50 2.08
N THR A 401 2.62 20.95 1.62
CA THR A 401 2.70 21.94 0.54
C THR A 401 2.95 21.32 -0.83
N ARG A 402 3.47 20.09 -0.90
CA ARG A 402 3.81 19.38 -2.12
C ARG A 402 3.06 18.06 -2.23
N TYR A 403 2.41 17.85 -3.35
CA TYR A 403 1.69 16.60 -3.69
C TYR A 403 2.17 16.14 -5.07
N GLU A 404 2.88 15.01 -5.11
CA GLU A 404 3.32 14.39 -6.35
C GLU A 404 2.12 13.79 -7.11
N ALA A 405 2.15 13.81 -8.44
CA ALA A 405 1.03 13.36 -9.26
C ALA A 405 0.76 11.87 -9.09
N GLU A 406 1.79 11.07 -8.95
CA GLU A 406 1.71 9.63 -8.75
C GLU A 406 1.17 9.22 -7.36
N THR A 407 1.01 10.17 -6.43
CA THR A 407 0.30 9.94 -5.16
C THR A 407 -1.19 10.32 -5.23
N GLY A 408 -1.65 10.82 -6.35
CA GLY A 408 -3.06 11.14 -6.60
C GLY A 408 -3.87 9.91 -7.01
N TYR A 409 -5.18 10.06 -7.05
CA TYR A 409 -6.13 9.03 -7.45
C TYR A 409 -6.62 9.27 -8.88
N ILE A 410 -6.63 8.23 -9.70
CA ILE A 410 -7.20 8.24 -11.05
C ILE A 410 -8.29 7.18 -11.10
N SER A 411 -9.57 7.58 -11.24
CA SER A 411 -10.69 6.63 -11.16
C SER A 411 -10.74 5.61 -12.29
N THR A 412 -10.02 5.85 -13.38
CA THR A 412 -9.90 4.94 -14.53
C THR A 412 -8.60 4.14 -14.52
N TYR A 413 -7.76 4.29 -13.48
CA TYR A 413 -6.48 3.61 -13.41
C TYR A 413 -6.65 2.09 -13.32
N GLN A 414 -5.89 1.38 -14.14
CA GLN A 414 -5.78 -0.07 -14.17
C GLN A 414 -4.50 -0.45 -14.93
N GLU A 415 -3.73 -1.40 -14.43
CA GLU A 415 -2.49 -1.82 -15.09
C GLU A 415 -2.74 -2.79 -16.24
N ILE A 416 -3.69 -3.68 -16.08
CA ILE A 416 -3.94 -4.79 -17.01
C ILE A 416 -4.34 -4.31 -18.40
N LYS A 417 -5.19 -3.29 -18.50
CA LYS A 417 -5.69 -2.76 -19.79
C LYS A 417 -4.85 -1.61 -20.35
N ASN A 418 -3.91 -1.05 -19.59
CA ASN A 418 -3.08 0.06 -20.06
C ASN A 418 -2.16 -0.30 -21.24
N ASN A 419 -1.87 -1.56 -21.43
CA ASN A 419 -1.11 -2.07 -22.58
C ASN A 419 -1.97 -2.27 -23.85
N GLN A 420 -3.27 -1.94 -23.82
CA GLN A 420 -4.21 -2.08 -24.91
C GLN A 420 -4.57 -0.72 -25.54
N ALA A 421 -5.39 -0.75 -26.60
CA ALA A 421 -5.73 0.44 -27.39
C ALA A 421 -6.52 1.54 -26.63
N GLU A 422 -7.12 1.21 -25.51
CA GLU A 422 -7.85 2.16 -24.66
C GLU A 422 -6.88 2.78 -23.65
N LYS A 423 -6.38 3.97 -23.96
CA LYS A 423 -5.47 4.68 -23.08
C LYS A 423 -6.25 5.40 -22.00
N THR A 424 -5.99 5.01 -20.76
CA THR A 424 -6.51 5.65 -19.54
C THR A 424 -5.35 6.24 -18.75
N GLY A 425 -5.62 7.11 -17.76
CA GLY A 425 -4.59 7.71 -16.93
C GLY A 425 -3.70 6.66 -16.27
N ILE A 426 -2.39 6.88 -16.35
CA ILE A 426 -1.34 6.00 -15.81
C ILE A 426 -0.26 6.81 -15.08
N TYR A 427 0.56 6.12 -14.28
CA TYR A 427 1.79 6.66 -13.74
C TYR A 427 2.97 6.16 -14.56
N GLU A 428 3.81 7.08 -15.03
CA GLU A 428 4.92 6.77 -15.92
C GLU A 428 6.25 7.27 -15.34
N ALA A 429 7.29 6.46 -15.43
CA ALA A 429 8.65 6.89 -15.08
C ALA A 429 9.12 8.04 -16.00
N ALA A 430 9.68 9.09 -15.41
CA ALA A 430 10.16 10.28 -16.12
C ALA A 430 11.26 10.95 -15.31
N ASP A 431 12.52 10.68 -15.62
CA ASP A 431 13.70 11.14 -14.87
C ASP A 431 13.81 12.67 -14.73
N PHE A 432 13.15 13.42 -15.60
CA PHE A 432 13.11 14.88 -15.57
C PHE A 432 11.99 15.44 -14.68
N CYS A 433 11.12 14.59 -14.15
CA CYS A 433 10.05 14.94 -13.21
C CYS A 433 10.50 14.76 -11.77
N SER A 434 9.78 15.39 -10.84
CA SER A 434 10.00 15.19 -9.42
C SER A 434 9.71 13.74 -9.03
N CYS A 435 10.45 13.21 -8.07
CA CYS A 435 10.40 11.81 -7.66
C CYS A 435 10.55 10.78 -8.81
N GLY A 436 10.88 11.23 -10.04
CA GLY A 436 11.15 10.36 -11.19
C GLY A 436 9.91 9.80 -11.89
N TYR A 437 8.71 10.35 -11.60
CA TYR A 437 7.43 9.89 -12.15
C TYR A 437 6.53 11.05 -12.57
N LYS A 438 5.48 10.74 -13.32
CA LYS A 438 4.40 11.66 -13.71
C LYS A 438 3.09 10.89 -13.88
N ALA A 439 1.95 11.58 -13.82
CA ALA A 439 0.66 11.05 -14.27
C ALA A 439 0.38 11.50 -15.71
N GLY A 440 0.21 10.54 -16.62
CA GLY A 440 -0.01 10.76 -18.05
C GLY A 440 -1.35 10.19 -18.54
N TRP A 441 -1.65 10.40 -19.84
CA TRP A 441 -2.85 9.90 -20.51
C TRP A 441 -4.18 10.30 -19.85
N LEU A 442 -4.22 11.43 -19.18
CA LEU A 442 -5.38 12.00 -18.51
C LEU A 442 -6.29 12.76 -19.48
N GLY A 443 -7.59 12.84 -19.19
CA GLY A 443 -8.56 13.57 -19.99
C GLY A 443 -9.39 12.69 -20.92
N CYS A 444 -10.01 13.32 -21.94
CA CYS A 444 -10.96 12.72 -22.88
C CYS A 444 -12.23 12.13 -22.25
N SER A 445 -12.36 12.18 -20.96
CA SER A 445 -13.58 11.89 -20.20
C SER A 445 -13.53 12.56 -18.83
N GLU A 446 -14.70 12.80 -18.24
CA GLU A 446 -14.76 13.37 -16.88
C GLU A 446 -14.17 12.39 -15.84
N ALA A 447 -14.33 11.09 -16.03
CA ALA A 447 -13.79 10.09 -15.12
C ALA A 447 -12.25 9.99 -15.17
N ASN A 448 -11.63 10.23 -16.33
CA ASN A 448 -10.18 10.11 -16.50
C ASN A 448 -9.44 11.36 -16.02
N ALA A 449 -9.45 11.59 -14.73
CA ALA A 449 -8.96 12.78 -14.04
C ALA A 449 -8.03 12.40 -12.89
N LEU A 450 -7.14 13.31 -12.52
CA LEU A 450 -6.24 13.18 -11.38
C LEU A 450 -6.80 13.94 -10.18
N GLU A 451 -6.86 13.28 -9.01
CA GLU A 451 -7.49 13.82 -7.81
C GLU A 451 -6.65 13.58 -6.57
N TRP A 452 -6.42 14.60 -5.75
CA TRP A 452 -5.88 14.47 -4.40
C TRP A 452 -7.02 14.66 -3.39
N ARG A 453 -7.34 13.61 -2.64
CA ARG A 453 -8.52 13.52 -1.75
C ARG A 453 -8.27 13.95 -0.31
N ASN A 454 -7.02 14.23 0.06
CA ASN A 454 -6.66 14.70 1.40
C ASN A 454 -5.67 15.86 1.29
N VAL A 455 -6.16 16.99 0.81
CA VAL A 455 -5.40 18.26 0.85
C VAL A 455 -5.79 18.97 2.15
N TYR A 456 -4.90 18.87 3.14
CA TYR A 456 -5.16 19.41 4.47
C TYR A 456 -4.89 20.91 4.52
N SER A 457 -5.86 21.67 5.05
CA SER A 457 -5.73 23.07 5.40
C SER A 457 -6.07 23.26 6.88
N LYS A 458 -5.15 23.83 7.65
CA LYS A 458 -5.31 24.04 9.09
C LYS A 458 -6.40 25.07 9.39
N ASP A 459 -6.40 26.17 8.69
CA ASP A 459 -7.24 27.32 9.01
C ASP A 459 -8.29 27.63 7.92
N GLY A 460 -8.19 26.99 6.75
CA GLY A 460 -8.96 27.36 5.57
C GLY A 460 -8.48 28.69 4.96
N GLY A 461 -9.20 29.18 3.94
CA GLY A 461 -8.92 30.48 3.33
C GLY A 461 -8.28 30.38 1.95
N GLU A 462 -7.52 31.42 1.58
CA GLU A 462 -6.95 31.59 0.25
C GLU A 462 -5.57 30.92 0.14
N TYR A 463 -5.39 30.14 -0.93
CA TYR A 463 -4.15 29.41 -1.23
C TYR A 463 -3.71 29.63 -2.67
N ASN A 464 -2.40 29.66 -2.90
CA ASN A 464 -1.80 29.55 -4.22
C ASN A 464 -1.64 28.08 -4.60
N LEU A 465 -2.35 27.62 -5.62
CA LEU A 465 -2.17 26.33 -6.26
C LEU A 465 -1.24 26.49 -7.46
N THR A 466 -0.06 25.89 -7.41
CA THR A 466 0.86 25.79 -8.55
C THR A 466 0.85 24.37 -9.09
N ILE A 467 0.59 24.21 -10.38
CA ILE A 467 0.54 22.92 -11.08
C ILE A 467 1.80 22.80 -11.93
N GLY A 468 2.61 21.77 -11.69
CA GLY A 468 3.69 21.31 -12.56
C GLY A 468 3.13 20.39 -13.63
N TYR A 469 3.34 20.72 -14.90
CA TYR A 469 2.74 19.98 -16.03
C TYR A 469 3.70 19.85 -17.21
N ILE A 470 3.45 18.86 -18.08
CA ILE A 470 4.24 18.58 -19.27
C ILE A 470 3.33 18.50 -20.49
N CYS A 471 3.58 19.31 -21.51
CA CYS A 471 2.95 19.17 -22.82
C CYS A 471 3.72 19.93 -23.91
N GLY A 472 3.91 19.29 -25.06
CA GLY A 472 4.55 19.88 -26.23
C GLY A 472 3.60 20.69 -27.13
N GLU A 473 2.31 20.71 -26.82
CA GLU A 473 1.24 21.40 -27.52
C GLU A 473 0.30 22.10 -26.53
N SER A 474 -0.62 22.92 -27.02
CA SER A 474 -1.58 23.58 -26.14
C SER A 474 -2.68 22.62 -25.71
N ARG A 475 -2.76 22.36 -24.40
CA ARG A 475 -3.79 21.54 -23.76
C ARG A 475 -4.41 22.26 -22.58
N ASN A 476 -5.63 21.90 -22.22
CA ASN A 476 -6.36 22.54 -21.13
C ASN A 476 -6.43 21.63 -19.89
N ILE A 477 -6.37 22.28 -18.71
CA ILE A 477 -6.65 21.68 -17.41
C ILE A 477 -7.83 22.42 -16.79
N THR A 478 -8.89 21.73 -16.43
CA THR A 478 -9.95 22.24 -15.56
C THR A 478 -9.58 21.91 -14.13
N VAL A 479 -9.48 22.93 -13.28
CA VAL A 479 -9.21 22.81 -11.85
C VAL A 479 -10.52 22.88 -11.10
N SER A 480 -10.78 21.89 -10.23
CA SER A 480 -11.91 21.89 -9.30
C SER A 480 -11.40 21.69 -7.86
N VAL A 481 -12.08 22.32 -6.90
CA VAL A 481 -11.83 22.19 -5.45
C VAL A 481 -13.14 21.78 -4.78
N ASN A 482 -13.12 20.72 -4.01
CA ASN A 482 -14.30 20.20 -3.31
C ASN A 482 -15.52 19.98 -4.24
N GLY A 483 -15.26 19.55 -5.47
CA GLY A 483 -16.28 19.32 -6.50
C GLY A 483 -16.67 20.57 -7.32
N GLU A 484 -16.31 21.77 -6.87
CA GLU A 484 -16.65 23.02 -7.54
C GLU A 484 -15.54 23.44 -8.54
N LYS A 485 -15.93 23.75 -9.77
CA LYS A 485 -15.01 24.24 -10.79
C LYS A 485 -14.50 25.63 -10.44
N VAL A 486 -13.16 25.76 -10.35
CA VAL A 486 -12.49 27.06 -10.11
C VAL A 486 -12.12 27.74 -11.43
N LYS A 487 -11.38 27.05 -12.31
CA LYS A 487 -10.86 27.64 -13.55
C LYS A 487 -10.44 26.59 -14.56
N THR A 488 -10.48 26.97 -15.84
CA THR A 488 -9.79 26.22 -16.92
C THR A 488 -8.54 26.98 -17.33
N LEU A 489 -7.40 26.30 -17.36
CA LEU A 489 -6.08 26.82 -17.68
C LEU A 489 -5.62 26.27 -19.03
N SER A 490 -5.11 27.13 -19.90
CA SER A 490 -4.40 26.70 -21.11
C SER A 490 -2.91 26.53 -20.80
N CYS A 491 -2.37 25.37 -21.12
CA CYS A 491 -1.03 24.92 -20.76
C CYS A 491 -0.22 24.56 -22.01
N ASN A 492 1.05 24.98 -22.04
CA ASN A 492 2.06 24.54 -23.00
C ASN A 492 3.43 24.72 -22.32
N SER A 493 4.17 23.64 -22.10
CA SER A 493 5.50 23.69 -21.50
C SER A 493 6.63 23.86 -22.54
N GLY A 494 6.28 23.79 -23.81
CA GLY A 494 7.24 23.88 -24.91
C GLY A 494 8.00 22.61 -25.21
N GLY A 495 7.52 21.44 -24.73
CA GLY A 495 8.10 20.12 -25.01
C GLY A 495 7.58 19.03 -24.07
N TRP A 496 7.70 17.76 -24.53
CA TRP A 496 7.26 16.58 -23.78
C TRP A 496 8.28 16.08 -22.72
N GLN A 497 9.42 16.75 -22.61
CA GLN A 497 10.45 16.47 -21.59
C GLN A 497 10.78 17.74 -20.79
N LYS A 498 9.81 18.65 -20.68
CA LYS A 498 9.98 19.92 -19.99
C LYS A 498 8.79 20.19 -19.09
N VAL A 499 9.06 20.37 -17.82
CA VAL A 499 8.04 20.77 -16.83
C VAL A 499 7.80 22.28 -16.97
N GLY A 500 6.55 22.67 -17.19
CA GLY A 500 6.05 24.04 -17.11
C GLY A 500 5.22 24.20 -15.84
N THR A 501 4.93 25.44 -15.44
CA THR A 501 4.11 25.71 -14.25
C THR A 501 2.98 26.69 -14.55
N LYS A 502 1.84 26.51 -13.87
CA LYS A 502 0.74 27.47 -13.81
C LYS A 502 0.31 27.65 -12.37
N THR A 503 0.14 28.90 -11.95
CA THR A 503 -0.35 29.24 -10.61
C THR A 503 -1.71 29.92 -10.69
N LEU A 504 -2.61 29.56 -9.79
CA LEU A 504 -3.90 30.23 -9.59
C LEU A 504 -4.22 30.27 -8.10
N THR A 505 -5.06 31.21 -7.71
CA THR A 505 -5.59 31.29 -6.35
C THR A 505 -6.83 30.40 -6.23
N ILE A 506 -6.91 29.63 -5.14
CA ILE A 506 -8.03 28.76 -4.79
C ILE A 506 -8.50 29.06 -3.34
N GLN A 507 -9.72 28.64 -3.01
CA GLN A 507 -10.24 28.67 -1.64
C GLN A 507 -10.29 27.26 -1.09
N LEU A 508 -9.68 27.02 0.09
CA LEU A 508 -9.79 25.77 0.83
C LEU A 508 -10.65 25.98 2.08
N GLN A 509 -11.37 24.93 2.45
CA GLN A 509 -12.06 24.85 3.74
C GLN A 509 -11.09 24.37 4.81
N GLN A 510 -11.34 24.71 6.06
CA GLN A 510 -10.61 24.13 7.19
C GLN A 510 -10.77 22.61 7.20
N GLY A 511 -9.69 21.88 7.41
CA GLY A 511 -9.66 20.42 7.40
C GLY A 511 -9.30 19.86 6.01
N GLN A 512 -9.99 18.82 5.60
CA GLN A 512 -9.70 18.09 4.37
C GLN A 512 -10.38 18.72 3.15
N ASN A 513 -9.63 18.79 2.06
CA ASN A 513 -10.11 19.27 0.77
C ASN A 513 -9.74 18.27 -0.33
N THR A 514 -10.48 18.33 -1.44
CA THR A 514 -10.17 17.61 -2.67
C THR A 514 -9.77 18.61 -3.74
N ILE A 515 -8.63 18.38 -4.41
CA ILE A 515 -8.21 19.11 -5.61
C ILE A 515 -8.23 18.12 -6.77
N ARG A 516 -8.94 18.49 -7.85
CA ARG A 516 -9.10 17.64 -9.03
C ARG A 516 -8.69 18.40 -10.29
N LEU A 517 -7.93 17.71 -11.15
CA LEU A 517 -7.53 18.16 -12.48
C LEU A 517 -8.20 17.28 -13.53
N SER A 518 -9.00 17.87 -14.42
CA SER A 518 -9.78 17.14 -15.43
C SER A 518 -9.83 17.85 -16.79
N ASN A 519 -10.19 17.10 -17.84
CA ASN A 519 -10.62 17.60 -19.12
C ASN A 519 -11.56 16.60 -19.78
N ALA A 520 -12.85 16.87 -19.74
CA ALA A 520 -13.89 15.95 -20.20
C ALA A 520 -13.85 15.65 -21.71
N THR A 521 -13.30 16.55 -22.51
CA THR A 521 -13.43 16.51 -23.98
C THR A 521 -12.14 16.22 -24.74
N ASN A 522 -10.98 16.55 -24.15
CA ASN A 522 -9.68 16.41 -24.80
C ASN A 522 -8.62 15.89 -23.83
N TRP A 523 -7.48 15.48 -24.35
CA TRP A 523 -6.31 15.11 -23.54
C TRP A 523 -5.83 16.29 -22.69
N MET A 524 -5.49 16.00 -21.44
CA MET A 524 -4.78 16.92 -20.55
C MET A 524 -3.28 16.92 -20.85
N PRO A 525 -2.52 17.95 -20.36
CA PRO A 525 -1.11 17.76 -20.09
C PRO A 525 -0.87 16.59 -19.16
N ASP A 526 0.32 15.97 -19.23
CA ASP A 526 0.80 15.12 -18.14
C ASP A 526 1.10 15.99 -16.91
N ILE A 527 0.91 15.44 -15.72
CA ILE A 527 1.07 16.15 -14.46
C ILE A 527 2.25 15.59 -13.68
N ASP A 528 3.13 16.47 -13.21
CA ASP A 528 4.27 16.18 -12.35
C ASP A 528 3.87 16.33 -10.87
N TYR A 529 3.30 17.47 -10.50
CA TYR A 529 2.92 17.74 -9.11
C TYR A 529 1.91 18.88 -8.98
N ILE A 530 1.41 19.07 -7.75
CA ILE A 530 0.85 20.34 -7.30
C ILE A 530 1.57 20.86 -6.05
N ASN A 531 1.72 22.19 -5.97
CA ASN A 531 2.06 22.88 -4.72
C ASN A 531 0.85 23.68 -4.23
N VAL A 532 0.55 23.58 -2.95
CA VAL A 532 -0.57 24.24 -2.28
C VAL A 532 -0.01 25.04 -1.10
N VAL A 533 -0.03 26.37 -1.19
CA VAL A 533 0.61 27.24 -0.18
C VAL A 533 -0.36 28.36 0.21
N SER A 534 -0.62 28.54 1.49
CA SER A 534 -1.47 29.62 2.01
C SER A 534 -0.93 30.98 1.60
N THR A 535 -1.83 31.89 1.18
CA THR A 535 -1.49 33.29 0.87
C THR A 535 -1.29 34.13 2.14
N ASN A 536 -1.84 33.68 3.27
CA ASN A 536 -1.71 34.31 4.60
C ASN A 536 -1.18 33.28 5.59
N PRO A 537 0.14 32.98 5.59
CA PRO A 537 0.70 32.06 6.57
C PRO A 537 0.54 32.66 7.96
N SER A 538 -0.35 32.08 8.78
CA SER A 538 -0.53 32.44 10.19
C SER A 538 0.65 31.88 11.00
N GLY A 539 1.68 32.70 11.22
CA GLY A 539 2.90 32.35 11.94
C GLY A 539 4.11 32.21 11.01
N ILE A 540 5.29 32.32 11.59
CA ILE A 540 6.57 32.12 10.89
C ILE A 540 6.76 30.61 10.71
N ASP A 541 6.03 30.00 9.80
CA ASP A 541 6.35 28.67 9.32
C ASP A 541 7.62 28.79 8.47
N PRO A 542 8.64 27.95 8.72
CA PRO A 542 9.82 27.95 7.88
C PRO A 542 9.41 27.68 6.44
N ILE A 543 9.74 28.59 5.54
CA ILE A 543 9.46 28.45 4.10
C ILE A 543 10.07 27.12 3.67
N HIS A 544 9.22 26.17 3.30
CA HIS A 544 9.65 24.90 2.71
C HIS A 544 10.30 25.20 1.35
N ASN A 545 11.62 25.24 1.33
CA ASN A 545 12.36 25.09 0.09
C ASN A 545 12.42 23.58 -0.21
N SER A 546 11.39 23.04 -0.89
CA SER A 546 11.62 21.82 -1.67
C SER A 546 12.84 22.09 -2.54
N GLN A 547 13.87 21.28 -2.35
CA GLN A 547 15.15 21.44 -3.04
C GLN A 547 14.93 21.36 -4.55
N PHE A 548 14.85 22.50 -5.21
CA PHE A 548 15.37 22.57 -6.57
C PHE A 548 16.87 22.28 -6.45
N ILE A 549 17.31 21.09 -6.82
CA ILE A 549 18.72 20.85 -7.14
C ILE A 549 18.96 21.59 -8.45
N ILE A 550 19.23 22.88 -8.36
CA ILE A 550 19.96 23.58 -9.39
C ILE A 550 21.40 23.16 -9.14
N HIS A 551 21.90 22.25 -9.95
CA HIS A 551 23.35 22.06 -10.10
C HIS A 551 23.93 23.35 -10.69
N ASN A 552 24.26 24.31 -9.84
CA ASN A 552 25.12 25.42 -10.20
C ASN A 552 26.45 25.22 -9.47
N GLU A 553 27.45 24.91 -10.23
CA GLU A 553 28.87 24.79 -9.80
C GLU A 553 29.51 26.17 -9.45
N ASP A 554 28.73 27.23 -9.25
CA ASP A 554 29.27 28.55 -8.92
C ASP A 554 28.81 29.00 -7.52
N ASP A 555 29.76 29.48 -6.71
CA ASP A 555 29.57 30.20 -5.43
C ASP A 555 28.85 31.54 -5.60
N ALA A 556 27.75 31.54 -6.33
CA ALA A 556 27.03 32.75 -6.69
C ALA A 556 26.20 33.27 -5.50
N VAL A 557 26.35 34.55 -5.20
CA VAL A 557 25.58 35.27 -4.18
C VAL A 557 24.45 36.04 -4.86
N TYR A 558 23.23 35.93 -4.33
CA TYR A 558 22.07 36.67 -4.83
C TYR A 558 21.44 37.52 -3.72
N ASP A 559 20.86 38.65 -4.08
CA ASP A 559 20.01 39.43 -3.18
C ASP A 559 18.58 38.83 -3.10
N LEU A 560 17.74 39.35 -2.21
CA LEU A 560 16.35 38.86 -2.03
C LEU A 560 15.45 39.05 -3.26
N SER A 561 15.85 39.85 -4.21
CA SER A 561 15.14 40.02 -5.49
C SER A 561 15.59 38.98 -6.54
N GLY A 562 16.51 38.08 -6.22
CA GLY A 562 17.06 37.08 -7.13
C GLY A 562 18.15 37.59 -8.06
N ARG A 563 18.67 38.81 -7.84
CA ARG A 563 19.74 39.39 -8.65
C ARG A 563 21.10 38.94 -8.14
N LYS A 564 21.95 38.41 -9.02
CA LYS A 564 23.35 38.02 -8.69
C LYS A 564 24.16 39.26 -8.26
N VAL A 565 24.83 39.17 -7.13
CA VAL A 565 25.71 40.21 -6.59
C VAL A 565 27.11 39.65 -6.40
N THR A 566 28.10 40.50 -6.55
CA THR A 566 29.54 40.12 -6.49
C THR A 566 30.03 39.87 -5.07
N THR A 567 29.36 40.46 -4.07
CA THR A 567 29.71 40.30 -2.63
C THR A 567 28.44 40.33 -1.77
N PRO A 568 28.41 39.54 -0.68
CA PRO A 568 27.29 39.58 0.26
C PRO A 568 27.14 40.97 0.88
N ARG A 569 25.90 41.51 0.93
CA ARG A 569 25.58 42.79 1.56
C ARG A 569 25.13 42.59 2.99
N LYS A 570 25.17 43.66 3.81
CA LYS A 570 24.62 43.65 5.17
C LYS A 570 23.11 43.37 5.09
N GLY A 571 22.67 42.32 5.79
CA GLY A 571 21.28 41.81 5.74
C GLY A 571 21.21 40.39 5.16
N ILE A 572 20.03 39.97 4.71
CA ILE A 572 19.82 38.61 4.19
C ILE A 572 20.29 38.52 2.74
N ASN A 573 21.16 37.55 2.48
CA ASN A 573 21.67 37.19 1.14
C ASN A 573 21.29 35.72 0.86
N ILE A 574 21.26 35.32 -0.41
CA ILE A 574 21.12 33.93 -0.83
C ILE A 574 22.49 33.46 -1.35
N ILE A 575 23.13 32.54 -0.65
CA ILE A 575 24.42 31.96 -0.99
C ILE A 575 24.23 30.45 -1.10
N ASN A 576 24.56 29.88 -2.25
CA ASN A 576 24.34 28.44 -2.52
C ASN A 576 22.91 27.98 -2.19
N GLY A 577 21.90 28.80 -2.61
CA GLY A 577 20.49 28.53 -2.37
C GLY A 577 20.03 28.70 -0.91
N ARG A 578 20.90 29.15 0.01
CA ARG A 578 20.58 29.34 1.45
C ARG A 578 20.51 30.82 1.80
N LYS A 579 19.55 31.20 2.64
CA LYS A 579 19.50 32.54 3.24
C LYS A 579 20.59 32.65 4.30
N VAL A 580 21.48 33.61 4.13
CA VAL A 580 22.59 33.91 5.05
C VAL A 580 22.46 35.37 5.49
N LEU A 581 22.38 35.61 6.79
CA LEU A 581 22.43 36.93 7.38
C LEU A 581 23.90 37.35 7.53
N LYS A 582 24.29 38.51 6.97
CA LYS A 582 25.61 39.11 7.15
C LYS A 582 25.54 40.51 7.73
#